data_4a40ab14635122860093d111acfdc205
#
_entry.id   4a40ab14635122860093d111acfdc205
#
_cell.length_a   1.000
_cell.length_b   1.000
_cell.length_c   1.000
_cell.angle_alpha   90.00
_cell.angle_beta   90.00
_cell.angle_gamma   90.00
#
_symmetry.space_group_name_H-M   'P 1'
#
loop_
_entity.id
_entity.type
_entity.pdbx_description
1 polymer ?
#
loop_
_entity_poly.entity_id
_entity_poly.type
_entity_poly.pdbx_seq_one_letter_code
_entity_poly.pdbx_strand_id
1 'polypeptide(L)'
;MRTECFLQPDGSYDWDKQQGQRNFLRLAKERGVNKFLAFLNSPPVYFTQNGLATNTGRDGTLNLKAEHYEDFARFLANVIKGVEKKDCIKFDYLSPFNEPDGHWNWIGPKQEGTPATKKEIARAVRLISKEFVKEGIDTEITICEASDYRCMFSTHMTNHERGYEIQSFFCPDSVDTYLGNTPNVPHLITGHSYWTNTPLKS
;
A
#
# COMPACT_ATOMS: atom_id res chain seq x y z
N MET A 1 11.97 -12.14 6.46
CA MET A 1 12.00 -12.90 5.18
C MET A 1 11.47 -11.94 4.13
N ARG A 2 12.24 -11.64 3.10
CA ARG A 2 11.76 -10.79 2.00
C ARG A 2 10.81 -11.58 1.14
N THR A 3 9.71 -10.97 0.75
CA THR A 3 8.72 -11.62 -0.10
C THR A 3 9.11 -11.49 -1.56
N GLU A 4 8.90 -12.54 -2.31
CA GLU A 4 9.13 -12.56 -3.74
C GLU A 4 7.97 -11.85 -4.46
N CYS A 5 8.21 -11.24 -5.61
CA CYS A 5 7.17 -10.67 -6.44
C CYS A 5 6.57 -11.74 -7.37
N PHE A 6 5.25 -11.78 -7.51
CA PHE A 6 4.60 -12.65 -8.50
C PHE A 6 4.90 -12.23 -9.93
N LEU A 7 4.95 -10.90 -10.18
CA LEU A 7 5.27 -10.35 -11.49
C LEU A 7 6.73 -10.64 -11.85
N GLN A 8 6.96 -11.14 -13.07
CA GLN A 8 8.27 -11.42 -13.60
C GLN A 8 8.72 -10.31 -14.58
N PRO A 9 10.02 -10.26 -14.96
CA PRO A 9 10.54 -9.23 -15.88
C PRO A 9 9.88 -9.20 -17.25
N ASP A 10 9.38 -10.34 -17.72
CA ASP A 10 8.68 -10.48 -19.01
C ASP A 10 7.18 -10.14 -18.95
N GLY A 11 6.70 -9.70 -17.79
CA GLY A 11 5.28 -9.36 -17.56
C GLY A 11 4.39 -10.56 -17.19
N SER A 12 4.92 -11.78 -17.16
CA SER A 12 4.20 -12.97 -16.69
C SER A 12 4.08 -12.99 -15.16
N TYR A 13 3.23 -13.88 -14.65
CA TYR A 13 3.03 -14.08 -13.22
C TYR A 13 3.44 -15.50 -12.83
N ASP A 14 4.44 -15.59 -11.97
CA ASP A 14 4.86 -16.87 -11.37
C ASP A 14 4.08 -17.11 -10.08
N TRP A 15 3.05 -17.93 -10.18
CA TRP A 15 2.17 -18.27 -9.05
C TRP A 15 2.76 -19.32 -8.11
N ASP A 16 3.97 -19.80 -8.36
CA ASP A 16 4.68 -20.68 -7.43
C ASP A 16 5.49 -19.89 -6.40
N LYS A 17 5.56 -18.57 -6.57
CA LYS A 17 6.14 -17.65 -5.60
C LYS A 17 5.29 -17.53 -4.32
N GLN A 18 5.90 -17.02 -3.26
CA GLN A 18 5.29 -16.71 -1.97
C GLN A 18 4.61 -17.91 -1.27
N GLN A 19 5.08 -19.12 -1.49
CA GLN A 19 4.49 -20.35 -0.94
C GLN A 19 4.27 -20.28 0.59
N GLY A 20 5.22 -19.70 1.34
CA GLY A 20 5.11 -19.57 2.80
C GLY A 20 3.91 -18.72 3.23
N GLN A 21 3.74 -17.53 2.61
CA GLN A 21 2.61 -16.65 2.92
C GLN A 21 1.29 -17.27 2.47
N ARG A 22 1.24 -17.84 1.29
CA ARG A 22 0.05 -18.49 0.74
C ARG A 22 -0.39 -19.67 1.61
N ASN A 23 0.55 -20.50 2.07
CA ASN A 23 0.28 -21.57 3.02
C ASN A 23 -0.29 -21.02 4.34
N PHE A 24 0.30 -19.93 4.84
CA PHE A 24 -0.19 -19.29 6.06
C PHE A 24 -1.64 -18.79 5.89
N LEU A 25 -1.98 -18.14 4.78
CA LEU A 25 -3.34 -17.69 4.49
C LEU A 25 -4.34 -18.84 4.44
N ARG A 26 -4.00 -19.95 3.78
CA ARG A 26 -4.85 -21.14 3.73
C ARG A 26 -5.08 -21.74 5.13
N LEU A 27 -4.02 -21.89 5.90
CA LEU A 27 -4.11 -22.41 7.27
C LEU A 27 -4.88 -21.47 8.20
N ALA A 28 -4.78 -20.15 8.02
CA ALA A 28 -5.56 -19.17 8.76
C ALA A 28 -7.05 -19.30 8.44
N LYS A 29 -7.40 -19.43 7.16
CA LYS A 29 -8.78 -19.65 6.71
C LYS A 29 -9.37 -20.94 7.28
N GLU A 30 -8.63 -22.05 7.22
CA GLU A 30 -9.04 -23.33 7.81
C GLU A 30 -9.32 -23.24 9.32
N ARG A 31 -8.68 -22.30 10.01
CA ARG A 31 -8.87 -22.03 11.44
C ARG A 31 -9.93 -20.95 11.75
N GLY A 32 -10.72 -20.57 10.75
CA GLY A 32 -11.84 -19.67 10.94
C GLY A 32 -11.50 -18.17 10.81
N VAL A 33 -10.30 -17.79 10.35
CA VAL A 33 -10.04 -16.40 9.98
C VAL A 33 -10.88 -16.06 8.76
N ASN A 34 -11.67 -15.00 8.86
CA ASN A 34 -12.66 -14.60 7.87
C ASN A 34 -12.42 -13.22 7.26
N LYS A 35 -11.35 -12.54 7.65
CA LYS A 35 -10.93 -11.25 7.10
C LYS A 35 -9.45 -11.29 6.71
N PHE A 36 -9.16 -10.88 5.48
CA PHE A 36 -7.81 -10.91 4.92
C PHE A 36 -7.43 -9.55 4.34
N LEU A 37 -6.24 -9.10 4.68
CA LEU A 37 -5.63 -7.88 4.17
C LEU A 37 -4.44 -8.25 3.29
N ALA A 38 -4.43 -7.77 2.05
CA ALA A 38 -3.23 -7.73 1.22
C ALA A 38 -2.46 -6.45 1.53
N PHE A 39 -1.17 -6.57 1.79
CA PHE A 39 -0.33 -5.45 2.23
C PHE A 39 0.97 -5.41 1.43
N LEU A 40 1.31 -4.23 0.90
CA LEU A 40 2.52 -4.03 0.11
C LEU A 40 3.58 -3.23 0.88
N ASN A 41 4.82 -3.73 0.85
CA ASN A 41 5.97 -2.97 1.35
C ASN A 41 6.63 -2.10 0.28
N SER A 42 6.49 -2.44 -1.00
CA SER A 42 6.98 -1.62 -2.11
C SER A 42 6.35 -2.05 -3.44
N PRO A 43 6.32 -1.17 -4.45
CA PRO A 43 5.99 -1.57 -5.83
C PRO A 43 6.96 -2.63 -6.36
N PRO A 44 6.57 -3.42 -7.38
CA PRO A 44 7.49 -4.30 -8.10
C PRO A 44 8.72 -3.53 -8.57
N VAL A 45 9.91 -4.10 -8.40
CA VAL A 45 11.19 -3.43 -8.73
C VAL A 45 11.27 -2.96 -10.19
N TYR A 46 10.57 -3.63 -11.10
CA TYR A 46 10.51 -3.25 -12.52
C TYR A 46 9.80 -1.91 -12.74
N PHE A 47 8.92 -1.50 -11.83
CA PHE A 47 8.18 -0.23 -11.87
C PHE A 47 8.87 0.87 -11.09
N THR A 48 9.88 0.54 -10.27
CA THR A 48 10.52 1.52 -9.40
C THR A 48 11.53 2.39 -10.14
N GLN A 49 11.67 3.64 -9.68
CA GLN A 49 12.56 4.61 -10.31
C GLN A 49 14.04 4.26 -10.13
N ASN A 50 14.40 3.66 -8.99
CA ASN A 50 15.79 3.28 -8.69
C ASN A 50 16.09 1.79 -8.94
N GLY A 51 15.13 1.01 -9.43
CA GLY A 51 15.28 -0.42 -9.68
C GLY A 51 15.37 -1.29 -8.42
N LEU A 52 15.03 -0.72 -7.24
CA LEU A 52 15.11 -1.40 -5.95
C LEU A 52 13.74 -1.42 -5.25
N ALA A 53 13.55 -2.38 -4.35
CA ALA A 53 12.39 -2.42 -3.46
C ALA A 53 12.52 -1.41 -2.29
N THR A 54 13.73 -0.92 -2.03
CA THR A 54 14.00 0.10 -1.03
C THR A 54 14.04 1.49 -1.66
N ASN A 55 13.79 2.53 -0.87
CA ASN A 55 13.87 3.92 -1.33
C ASN A 55 15.30 4.49 -1.23
N THR A 56 16.30 3.63 -1.26
CA THR A 56 17.72 4.02 -1.12
C THR A 56 18.12 5.09 -2.12
N GLY A 57 18.75 6.15 -1.64
CA GLY A 57 19.25 7.26 -2.47
C GLY A 57 18.17 8.19 -3.02
N ARG A 58 16.93 8.12 -2.50
CA ARG A 58 15.80 8.95 -2.93
C ARG A 58 15.37 9.92 -1.84
N ASP A 59 14.54 10.88 -2.22
CA ASP A 59 14.10 12.03 -1.40
C ASP A 59 12.83 11.75 -0.56
N GLY A 60 12.34 10.52 -0.53
CA GLY A 60 11.12 10.17 0.18
C GLY A 60 9.84 10.40 -0.61
N THR A 61 9.90 10.59 -1.92
CA THR A 61 8.75 10.50 -2.82
C THR A 61 8.52 9.06 -3.28
N LEU A 62 7.33 8.77 -3.83
CA LEU A 62 6.96 7.44 -4.25
C LEU A 62 7.96 6.87 -5.27
N ASN A 63 8.53 5.72 -4.94
CA ASN A 63 9.48 5.03 -5.80
C ASN A 63 8.75 4.26 -6.93
N LEU A 64 7.92 4.98 -7.67
CA LEU A 64 7.15 4.48 -8.80
C LEU A 64 7.36 5.41 -10.00
N LYS A 65 7.76 4.86 -11.14
CA LYS A 65 7.90 5.64 -12.37
C LYS A 65 6.54 6.19 -12.82
N ALA A 66 6.53 7.41 -13.35
CA ALA A 66 5.31 8.10 -13.71
C ALA A 66 4.47 7.35 -14.77
N GLU A 67 5.13 6.63 -15.67
CA GLU A 67 4.53 5.78 -16.71
C GLU A 67 3.97 4.46 -16.19
N HIS A 68 4.34 4.02 -14.99
CA HIS A 68 3.94 2.73 -14.44
C HIS A 68 2.81 2.79 -13.38
N TYR A 69 2.15 3.93 -13.19
CA TYR A 69 1.02 4.02 -12.24
C TYR A 69 -0.16 3.11 -12.64
N GLU A 70 -0.49 3.05 -13.92
CA GLU A 70 -1.55 2.16 -14.41
C GLU A 70 -1.11 0.70 -14.38
N ASP A 71 0.17 0.41 -14.68
CA ASP A 71 0.74 -0.93 -14.56
C ASP A 71 0.70 -1.42 -13.12
N PHE A 72 0.98 -0.54 -12.16
CA PHE A 72 0.88 -0.83 -10.73
C PHE A 72 -0.55 -1.16 -10.32
N ALA A 73 -1.54 -0.41 -10.80
CA ALA A 73 -2.94 -0.71 -10.54
C ALA A 73 -3.34 -2.08 -11.12
N ARG A 74 -2.94 -2.39 -12.36
CA ARG A 74 -3.17 -3.71 -12.98
C ARG A 74 -2.45 -4.84 -12.24
N PHE A 75 -1.23 -4.59 -11.78
CA PHE A 75 -0.49 -5.56 -10.96
C PHE A 75 -1.27 -5.94 -9.69
N LEU A 76 -1.78 -4.96 -8.96
CA LEU A 76 -2.56 -5.19 -7.74
C LEU A 76 -3.84 -5.97 -8.04
N ALA A 77 -4.59 -5.58 -9.06
CA ALA A 77 -5.79 -6.29 -9.50
C ALA A 77 -5.48 -7.75 -9.86
N ASN A 78 -4.41 -7.99 -10.60
CA ASN A 78 -3.98 -9.34 -10.98
C ASN A 78 -3.58 -10.18 -9.77
N VAL A 79 -2.89 -9.59 -8.78
CA VAL A 79 -2.50 -10.31 -7.56
C VAL A 79 -3.73 -10.70 -6.74
N ILE A 80 -4.68 -9.79 -6.53
CA ILE A 80 -5.93 -10.07 -5.82
C ILE A 80 -6.68 -11.23 -6.49
N LYS A 81 -6.95 -11.14 -7.79
CA LYS A 81 -7.64 -12.20 -8.55
C LYS A 81 -6.86 -13.50 -8.62
N GLY A 82 -5.55 -13.41 -8.78
CA GLY A 82 -4.67 -14.57 -8.90
C GLY A 82 -4.63 -15.40 -7.62
N VAL A 83 -4.49 -14.77 -6.46
CA VAL A 83 -4.53 -15.45 -5.17
C VAL A 83 -5.91 -16.02 -4.88
N GLU A 84 -6.98 -15.28 -5.18
CA GLU A 84 -8.34 -15.80 -5.05
C GLU A 84 -8.54 -17.06 -5.91
N LYS A 85 -8.11 -17.03 -7.17
CA LYS A 85 -8.22 -18.17 -8.09
C LYS A 85 -7.40 -19.36 -7.67
N LYS A 86 -6.19 -19.14 -7.14
CA LYS A 86 -5.23 -20.22 -6.85
C LYS A 86 -5.40 -20.82 -5.45
N ASP A 87 -5.73 -19.98 -4.47
CA ASP A 87 -5.76 -20.37 -3.05
C ASP A 87 -7.16 -20.27 -2.43
N CYS A 88 -8.17 -19.82 -3.19
CA CYS A 88 -9.52 -19.55 -2.70
C CYS A 88 -9.52 -18.53 -1.55
N ILE A 89 -8.56 -17.59 -1.52
CA ILE A 89 -8.48 -16.51 -0.54
C ILE A 89 -8.97 -15.22 -1.20
N LYS A 90 -10.14 -14.74 -0.76
CA LYS A 90 -10.64 -13.41 -1.10
C LYS A 90 -10.07 -12.41 -0.10
N PHE A 91 -9.41 -11.37 -0.59
CA PHE A 91 -8.98 -10.27 0.25
C PHE A 91 -10.12 -9.28 0.45
N ASP A 92 -10.42 -8.98 1.71
CA ASP A 92 -11.39 -7.93 2.07
C ASP A 92 -10.77 -6.56 1.88
N TYR A 93 -9.48 -6.42 2.19
CA TYR A 93 -8.75 -5.16 2.16
C TYR A 93 -7.45 -5.28 1.37
N LEU A 94 -7.06 -4.15 0.77
CA LEU A 94 -5.74 -3.93 0.18
C LEU A 94 -5.14 -2.66 0.79
N SER A 95 -3.95 -2.76 1.36
CA SER A 95 -3.11 -1.62 1.72
C SER A 95 -1.95 -1.51 0.72
N PRO A 96 -1.98 -0.54 -0.21
CA PRO A 96 -0.99 -0.43 -1.28
C PRO A 96 0.30 0.28 -0.87
N PHE A 97 0.36 0.87 0.33
CA PHE A 97 1.50 1.64 0.81
C PHE A 97 1.87 1.22 2.23
N ASN A 98 3.15 1.24 2.56
CA ASN A 98 3.67 1.00 3.91
C ASN A 98 4.35 2.25 4.43
N GLU A 99 3.81 2.83 5.52
CA GLU A 99 4.37 3.98 6.22
C GLU A 99 4.76 5.13 5.27
N PRO A 100 3.83 5.65 4.46
CA PRO A 100 4.13 6.65 3.43
C PRO A 100 4.60 7.99 4.02
N ASP A 101 4.35 8.24 5.29
CA ASP A 101 4.82 9.39 6.06
C ASP A 101 6.34 9.36 6.31
N GLY A 102 6.98 8.18 6.24
CA GLY A 102 8.42 8.02 6.37
C GLY A 102 9.19 8.41 5.11
N HIS A 103 10.48 8.69 5.26
CA HIS A 103 11.35 9.01 4.12
C HIS A 103 11.95 7.77 3.47
N TRP A 104 12.23 6.73 4.24
CA TRP A 104 12.79 5.46 3.79
C TRP A 104 14.05 5.58 2.92
N ASN A 105 14.81 6.67 3.08
CA ASN A 105 15.98 7.03 2.28
C ASN A 105 17.27 6.44 2.85
N TRP A 106 17.23 5.20 3.29
CA TRP A 106 18.38 4.52 3.87
C TRP A 106 19.59 4.50 2.91
N ILE A 107 20.78 4.61 3.49
CA ILE A 107 22.02 4.31 2.79
C ILE A 107 22.28 2.80 2.93
N GLY A 108 22.27 2.10 1.80
CA GLY A 108 22.42 0.64 1.75
C GLY A 108 21.09 -0.13 1.89
N PRO A 109 21.10 -1.45 1.65
CA PRO A 109 19.92 -2.28 1.69
C PRO A 109 19.45 -2.45 3.14
N LYS A 110 18.32 -1.89 3.46
CA LYS A 110 17.62 -2.04 4.74
C LYS A 110 16.20 -2.52 4.51
N GLN A 111 15.26 -1.94 5.25
CA GLN A 111 13.85 -2.26 5.17
C GLN A 111 13.22 -1.60 3.94
N GLU A 112 12.28 -2.29 3.35
CA GLU A 112 11.36 -1.75 2.34
C GLU A 112 10.33 -0.86 3.02
N GLY A 113 9.94 0.22 2.34
CA GLY A 113 8.86 1.12 2.71
C GLY A 113 8.38 1.85 1.47
N THR A 114 7.23 2.47 1.56
CA THR A 114 6.61 3.14 0.41
C THR A 114 6.40 4.62 0.71
N PRO A 115 7.49 5.42 0.85
CA PRO A 115 7.33 6.84 1.06
C PRO A 115 6.52 7.44 -0.07
N ALA A 116 5.57 8.30 0.25
CA ALA A 116 4.74 8.94 -0.75
C ALA A 116 4.14 10.24 -0.21
N THR A 117 3.99 11.21 -1.08
CA THR A 117 3.19 12.39 -0.80
C THR A 117 1.70 12.06 -0.90
N LYS A 118 0.87 12.84 -0.23
CA LYS A 118 -0.60 12.69 -0.29
C LYS A 118 -1.14 12.76 -1.72
N LYS A 119 -0.55 13.57 -2.59
CA LYS A 119 -0.93 13.66 -4.01
C LYS A 119 -0.57 12.39 -4.79
N GLU A 120 0.59 11.80 -4.52
CA GLU A 120 1.00 10.54 -5.13
C GLU A 120 0.09 9.39 -4.69
N ILE A 121 -0.24 9.33 -3.39
CA ILE A 121 -1.20 8.36 -2.84
C ILE A 121 -2.56 8.52 -3.53
N ALA A 122 -3.11 9.73 -3.55
CA ALA A 122 -4.43 9.99 -4.14
C ALA A 122 -4.46 9.62 -5.63
N ARG A 123 -3.41 9.94 -6.39
CA ARG A 123 -3.28 9.55 -7.80
C ARG A 123 -3.29 8.03 -7.95
N ALA A 124 -2.47 7.32 -7.20
CA ALA A 124 -2.37 5.86 -7.29
C ALA A 124 -3.68 5.18 -6.87
N VAL A 125 -4.28 5.59 -5.75
CA VAL A 125 -5.54 5.02 -5.24
C VAL A 125 -6.69 5.19 -6.24
N ARG A 126 -6.81 6.35 -6.89
CA ARG A 126 -7.83 6.55 -7.93
C ARG A 126 -7.64 5.61 -9.12
N LEU A 127 -6.40 5.34 -9.52
CA LEU A 127 -6.11 4.39 -10.62
C LEU A 127 -6.35 2.95 -10.19
N ILE A 128 -5.98 2.58 -8.96
CA ILE A 128 -6.27 1.24 -8.40
C ILE A 128 -7.78 1.02 -8.32
N SER A 129 -8.53 1.99 -7.78
CA SER A 129 -9.99 1.93 -7.72
C SER A 129 -10.62 1.79 -9.12
N LYS A 130 -10.17 2.59 -10.09
CA LYS A 130 -10.64 2.49 -11.49
C LYS A 130 -10.42 1.09 -12.06
N GLU A 131 -9.25 0.50 -11.82
CA GLU A 131 -8.95 -0.85 -12.30
C GLU A 131 -9.79 -1.90 -11.56
N PHE A 132 -10.00 -1.75 -10.24
CA PHE A 132 -10.84 -2.66 -9.45
C PHE A 132 -12.29 -2.65 -9.92
N VAL A 133 -12.87 -1.47 -10.17
CA VAL A 133 -14.22 -1.34 -10.74
C VAL A 133 -14.31 -2.02 -12.11
N LYS A 134 -13.34 -1.79 -12.98
CA LYS A 134 -13.27 -2.41 -14.32
C LYS A 134 -13.20 -3.94 -14.24
N GLU A 135 -12.44 -4.47 -13.29
CA GLU A 135 -12.22 -5.91 -13.12
C GLU A 135 -13.24 -6.60 -12.21
N GLY A 136 -14.22 -5.86 -11.67
CA GLY A 136 -15.26 -6.39 -10.77
C GLY A 136 -14.70 -6.87 -9.43
N ILE A 137 -13.69 -6.19 -8.89
CA ILE A 137 -13.06 -6.51 -7.61
C ILE A 137 -13.73 -5.71 -6.50
N ASP A 138 -14.23 -6.40 -5.47
CA ASP A 138 -14.90 -5.78 -4.30
C ASP A 138 -13.93 -5.43 -3.16
N THR A 139 -12.67 -5.83 -3.24
CA THR A 139 -11.65 -5.54 -2.22
C THR A 139 -11.60 -4.05 -1.92
N GLU A 140 -11.68 -3.68 -0.65
CA GLU A 140 -11.61 -2.29 -0.20
C GLU A 140 -10.15 -1.83 -0.10
N ILE A 141 -9.86 -0.63 -0.61
CA ILE A 141 -8.51 -0.03 -0.58
C ILE A 141 -8.39 0.79 0.69
N THR A 142 -7.62 0.30 1.67
CA THR A 142 -7.28 1.08 2.86
C THR A 142 -6.14 2.04 2.56
N ILE A 143 -6.14 3.18 3.22
CA ILE A 143 -5.13 4.21 3.03
C ILE A 143 -4.50 4.60 4.34
N CYS A 144 -3.34 5.16 4.19
CA CYS A 144 -2.36 5.64 5.14
C CYS A 144 -1.35 4.60 5.56
N GLU A 145 -1.68 3.60 6.36
CA GLU A 145 -0.64 2.76 7.01
C GLU A 145 0.45 3.62 7.65
N ALA A 146 0.03 4.76 8.26
CA ALA A 146 0.95 5.70 8.87
C ALA A 146 1.86 5.01 9.90
N SER A 147 3.13 5.37 9.95
CA SER A 147 4.09 4.82 10.92
C SER A 147 3.75 5.23 12.36
N ASP A 148 3.12 6.39 12.50
CA ASP A 148 2.70 6.98 13.76
C ASP A 148 1.30 7.60 13.60
N TYR A 149 0.37 7.24 14.48
CA TYR A 149 -1.00 7.77 14.45
C TYR A 149 -1.08 9.31 14.45
N ARG A 150 -0.07 10.00 15.00
CA ARG A 150 -0.02 11.46 15.02
C ARG A 150 0.12 12.07 13.63
N CYS A 151 0.69 11.35 12.66
CA CYS A 151 0.76 11.79 11.26
C CYS A 151 -0.62 11.89 10.61
N MET A 152 -1.60 11.14 11.10
CA MET A 152 -2.97 11.17 10.58
C MET A 152 -3.64 12.54 10.76
N PHE A 153 -3.29 13.28 11.82
CA PHE A 153 -3.91 14.55 12.16
C PHE A 153 -2.93 15.71 12.40
N SER A 154 -1.65 15.49 12.17
CA SER A 154 -0.60 16.53 12.34
C SER A 154 0.57 16.30 11.38
N THR A 155 1.59 17.15 11.48
CA THR A 155 2.88 16.99 10.80
C THR A 155 3.95 16.39 11.72
N HIS A 156 3.55 15.66 12.75
CA HIS A 156 4.48 15.07 13.70
C HIS A 156 5.46 14.11 12.98
N MET A 157 6.76 14.36 13.15
CA MET A 157 7.83 13.61 12.49
C MET A 157 7.77 13.54 10.94
N THR A 158 6.94 14.37 10.33
CA THR A 158 6.78 14.44 8.88
C THR A 158 6.62 15.90 8.42
N ASN A 159 5.99 16.15 7.29
CA ASN A 159 5.77 17.48 6.73
C ASN A 159 4.33 17.64 6.19
N HIS A 160 3.98 18.82 5.68
CA HIS A 160 2.66 19.08 5.13
C HIS A 160 2.29 18.26 3.90
N GLU A 161 3.25 17.71 3.18
CA GLU A 161 2.98 16.87 2.02
C GLU A 161 2.56 15.45 2.39
N ARG A 162 2.81 15.02 3.65
CA ARG A 162 2.58 13.66 4.14
C ARG A 162 1.69 13.59 5.37
N GLY A 163 1.74 14.56 6.28
CA GLY A 163 0.89 14.62 7.47
C GLY A 163 -0.53 15.13 7.17
N TYR A 164 -1.36 15.23 8.21
CA TYR A 164 -2.78 15.58 8.11
C TYR A 164 -3.57 14.66 7.17
N GLU A 165 -3.31 13.38 7.23
CA GLU A 165 -3.83 12.39 6.28
C GLU A 165 -5.35 12.31 6.31
N ILE A 166 -5.97 12.29 7.50
CA ILE A 166 -7.44 12.25 7.64
C ILE A 166 -8.08 13.44 6.92
N GLN A 167 -7.60 14.64 7.21
CA GLN A 167 -8.11 15.85 6.56
C GLN A 167 -7.89 15.78 5.05
N SER A 168 -6.72 15.34 4.62
CA SER A 168 -6.35 15.34 3.20
C SER A 168 -7.18 14.37 2.37
N PHE A 169 -7.45 13.17 2.90
CA PHE A 169 -8.14 12.15 2.12
C PHE A 169 -9.65 12.14 2.30
N PHE A 170 -10.18 12.67 3.42
CA PHE A 170 -11.60 12.57 3.74
C PHE A 170 -12.32 13.92 3.92
N CYS A 171 -11.62 15.06 3.88
CA CYS A 171 -12.26 16.36 3.85
C CYS A 171 -12.50 16.80 2.40
N PRO A 172 -13.74 17.08 1.99
CA PRO A 172 -14.06 17.49 0.61
C PRO A 172 -13.32 18.73 0.13
N ASP A 173 -12.91 19.61 1.05
CA ASP A 173 -12.15 20.83 0.70
C ASP A 173 -10.72 20.54 0.25
N SER A 174 -10.23 19.32 0.48
CA SER A 174 -8.91 18.84 0.03
C SER A 174 -8.96 18.36 -1.43
N VAL A 175 -9.33 19.21 -2.36
CA VAL A 175 -9.71 18.90 -3.75
C VAL A 175 -8.72 17.95 -4.45
N ASP A 176 -7.41 18.20 -4.32
CA ASP A 176 -6.37 17.41 -5.01
C ASP A 176 -6.23 15.98 -4.45
N THR A 177 -6.52 15.80 -3.16
CA THR A 177 -6.23 14.55 -2.42
C THR A 177 -7.48 13.84 -1.91
N TYR A 178 -8.64 14.46 -1.98
CA TYR A 178 -9.89 13.89 -1.50
C TYR A 178 -10.22 12.54 -2.16
N LEU A 179 -10.47 11.52 -1.35
CA LEU A 179 -10.78 10.15 -1.78
C LEU A 179 -12.13 9.64 -1.26
N GLY A 180 -12.83 10.43 -0.45
CA GLY A 180 -14.06 9.98 0.23
C GLY A 180 -15.20 9.54 -0.68
N ASN A 181 -15.18 9.88 -1.97
CA ASN A 181 -16.16 9.43 -2.98
C ASN A 181 -15.54 8.46 -4.01
N THR A 182 -14.33 7.98 -3.78
CA THR A 182 -13.65 7.04 -4.68
C THR A 182 -14.20 5.63 -4.45
N PRO A 183 -14.69 4.93 -5.48
CA PRO A 183 -15.14 3.54 -5.34
C PRO A 183 -14.06 2.66 -4.69
N ASN A 184 -14.48 1.63 -3.97
CA ASN A 184 -13.59 0.73 -3.21
C ASN A 184 -12.76 1.41 -2.10
N VAL A 185 -12.91 2.70 -1.83
CA VAL A 185 -12.22 3.38 -0.72
C VAL A 185 -13.22 3.60 0.42
N PRO A 186 -13.15 2.80 1.50
CA PRO A 186 -13.98 2.98 2.67
C PRO A 186 -13.51 4.21 3.48
N HIS A 187 -14.38 4.77 4.30
CA HIS A 187 -14.00 5.78 5.28
C HIS A 187 -13.26 5.11 6.45
N LEU A 188 -12.17 4.45 6.12
CA LEU A 188 -11.31 3.69 7.02
C LEU A 188 -9.86 4.11 6.79
N ILE A 189 -9.17 4.40 7.87
CA ILE A 189 -7.75 4.72 7.86
C ILE A 189 -7.00 3.70 8.70
N THR A 190 -5.87 3.26 8.22
CA THR A 190 -5.02 2.28 8.86
C THR A 190 -3.70 2.90 9.30
N GLY A 191 -3.07 2.34 10.31
CA GLY A 191 -1.79 2.83 10.80
C GLY A 191 -1.14 1.92 11.81
N HIS A 192 0.14 2.13 12.03
CA HIS A 192 0.96 1.39 12.95
C HIS A 192 1.01 2.05 14.33
N SER A 193 1.06 1.25 15.37
CA SER A 193 1.06 1.73 16.76
C SER A 193 2.45 2.06 17.30
N TYR A 194 3.46 2.23 16.43
CA TYR A 194 4.80 2.57 16.87
C TYR A 194 4.76 3.90 17.63
N TRP A 195 5.52 3.97 18.72
CA TRP A 195 5.68 5.16 19.58
C TRP A 195 4.41 5.61 20.33
N THR A 196 3.27 4.95 20.17
CA THR A 196 1.99 5.37 20.78
C THR A 196 1.68 4.69 22.12
N ASN A 197 2.47 3.71 22.52
CA ASN A 197 2.31 2.96 23.77
C ASN A 197 3.15 3.52 24.94
N THR A 198 3.89 4.59 24.73
CA THR A 198 4.61 5.27 25.79
C THR A 198 3.72 6.32 26.46
N PRO A 199 3.69 6.41 27.81
CA PRO A 199 2.99 7.50 28.46
C PRO A 199 3.48 8.82 27.88
N LEU A 200 2.53 9.69 27.46
CA LEU A 200 2.87 11.07 27.15
C LEU A 200 3.55 11.64 28.37
N LYS A 201 4.81 11.98 28.27
CA LYS A 201 5.44 12.78 29.31
C LYS A 201 4.75 14.14 29.27
N SER A 202 3.88 14.32 30.26
CA SER A 202 3.21 15.60 30.56
C SER A 202 4.23 16.66 30.85
#